data_4f834ac38a2fd8c1f349b2cd7008f94d
#
_entry.id   4f834ac38a2fd8c1f349b2cd7008f94d
#
_cell.length_a   1.000
_cell.length_b   1.000
_cell.length_c   1.000
_cell.angle_alpha   90.00
_cell.angle_beta   90.00
_cell.angle_gamma   90.00
#
_symmetry.space_group_name_H-M   'P 1'
#
loop_
_entity.id
_entity.type
_entity.pdbx_description
1 polymer ?
#
loop_
_entity_poly.entity_id
_entity_poly.type
_entity_poly.pdbx_seq_one_letter_code
_entity_poly.pdbx_strand_id
1 'polypeptide(L)'
;MVEEIKAKYGLNSPRVYKAMLKVPREEFAPLKYSHLAYKDQPIPIGFGQTMSQPFTVAFMTHLLDLSGDEKVLEVGTGSGYQAAVLSKLAKAIYSIEIVPQLSKKAKNVLKKLKIKNVWVKQGSGEWGWKEKAPFDSVIVTAGLDEVPGELLDQLKVNRVLVAPIGKGANKEMTRLIKREGGVFEKNTYGVFHFVPFVEESN
;
A
#
# COMPACT_ATOMS: atom_id res chain seq x y z
N MET A 1 -15.57 -11.32 4.00
CA MET A 1 -14.25 -10.81 3.55
C MET A 1 -13.08 -11.63 4.07
N VAL A 2 -12.70 -11.54 5.37
CA VAL A 2 -11.49 -12.25 5.88
C VAL A 2 -11.62 -13.77 5.75
N GLU A 3 -12.75 -14.36 6.11
CA GLU A 3 -12.99 -15.82 5.98
C GLU A 3 -12.99 -16.26 4.50
N GLU A 4 -13.50 -15.44 3.61
CA GLU A 4 -13.44 -15.68 2.16
C GLU A 4 -11.98 -15.69 1.66
N ILE A 5 -11.15 -14.72 2.11
CA ILE A 5 -9.72 -14.67 1.76
C ILE A 5 -9.00 -15.93 2.24
N LYS A 6 -9.22 -16.34 3.48
CA LYS A 6 -8.62 -17.57 4.03
C LYS A 6 -9.00 -18.81 3.21
N ALA A 7 -10.29 -18.98 2.95
CA ALA A 7 -10.79 -20.14 2.22
C ALA A 7 -10.33 -20.20 0.77
N LYS A 8 -10.30 -19.03 0.09
CA LYS A 8 -10.00 -18.97 -1.34
C LYS A 8 -8.50 -19.00 -1.66
N TYR A 9 -7.68 -18.35 -0.82
CA TYR A 9 -6.26 -18.15 -1.13
C TYR A 9 -5.30 -18.84 -0.17
N GLY A 10 -5.80 -19.43 0.91
CA GLY A 10 -4.97 -20.12 1.91
C GLY A 10 -3.97 -19.21 2.64
N LEU A 11 -4.13 -17.87 2.54
CA LEU A 11 -3.21 -16.93 3.21
C LEU A 11 -3.37 -17.04 4.73
N ASN A 12 -2.30 -17.40 5.41
CA ASN A 12 -2.27 -17.45 6.88
C ASN A 12 -1.58 -16.18 7.43
N SER A 13 -2.38 -15.18 7.79
CA SER A 13 -1.86 -13.91 8.33
C SER A 13 -2.78 -13.31 9.41
N PRO A 14 -2.85 -13.94 10.61
CA PRO A 14 -3.80 -13.57 11.66
C PRO A 14 -3.68 -12.10 12.10
N ARG A 15 -2.44 -11.56 12.18
CA ARG A 15 -2.21 -10.16 12.57
C ARG A 15 -2.78 -9.19 11.54
N VAL A 16 -2.57 -9.45 10.25
CA VAL A 16 -3.12 -8.63 9.17
C VAL A 16 -4.64 -8.69 9.16
N TYR A 17 -5.22 -9.87 9.31
CA TYR A 17 -6.68 -10.03 9.40
C TYR A 17 -7.28 -9.27 10.57
N LYS A 18 -6.65 -9.34 11.75
CA LYS A 18 -7.06 -8.57 12.92
C LYS A 18 -7.00 -7.05 12.66
N ALA A 19 -5.99 -6.58 11.92
CA ALA A 19 -5.88 -5.18 11.53
C ALA A 19 -6.99 -4.77 10.55
N MET A 20 -7.24 -5.58 9.52
CA MET A 20 -8.31 -5.32 8.53
C MET A 20 -9.70 -5.29 9.17
N LEU A 21 -9.99 -6.17 10.12
CA LEU A 21 -11.26 -6.20 10.85
C LEU A 21 -11.48 -4.98 11.75
N LYS A 22 -10.40 -4.28 12.15
CA LYS A 22 -10.49 -3.03 12.93
C LYS A 22 -10.69 -1.78 12.08
N VAL A 23 -10.61 -1.90 10.76
CA VAL A 23 -10.73 -0.77 9.84
C VAL A 23 -12.04 -0.88 9.06
N PRO A 24 -13.00 0.04 9.26
CA PRO A 24 -14.28 0.01 8.55
C PRO A 24 -14.05 0.36 7.07
N ARG A 25 -13.93 -0.66 6.23
CA ARG A 25 -13.54 -0.51 4.83
C ARG A 25 -14.54 0.31 4.01
N GLU A 26 -15.83 0.23 4.37
CA GLU A 26 -16.92 1.00 3.74
C GLU A 26 -16.73 2.51 3.83
N GLU A 27 -16.04 3.01 4.85
CA GLU A 27 -15.74 4.44 5.01
C GLU A 27 -14.77 4.98 3.96
N PHE A 28 -14.01 4.10 3.32
CA PHE A 28 -13.03 4.42 2.28
C PHE A 28 -13.60 4.24 0.86
N ALA A 29 -14.76 3.63 0.73
CA ALA A 29 -15.45 3.44 -0.54
C ALA A 29 -16.35 4.64 -0.87
N PRO A 30 -16.50 5.03 -2.15
CA PRO A 30 -17.54 5.96 -2.55
C PRO A 30 -18.91 5.41 -2.18
N LEU A 31 -19.84 6.28 -1.74
CA LEU A 31 -21.16 5.89 -1.23
C LEU A 31 -21.89 4.92 -2.17
N LYS A 32 -21.85 5.17 -3.48
CA LYS A 32 -22.48 4.31 -4.49
C LYS A 32 -21.94 2.88 -4.53
N TYR A 33 -20.75 2.64 -4.00
CA TYR A 33 -20.08 1.34 -3.96
C TYR A 33 -19.91 0.79 -2.54
N SER A 34 -20.44 1.45 -1.50
CA SER A 34 -20.26 1.03 -0.11
C SER A 34 -20.78 -0.40 0.15
N HIS A 35 -21.84 -0.81 -0.54
CA HIS A 35 -22.40 -2.17 -0.49
C HIS A 35 -21.43 -3.26 -1.01
N LEU A 36 -20.39 -2.88 -1.77
CA LEU A 36 -19.36 -3.77 -2.29
C LEU A 36 -18.09 -3.77 -1.42
N ALA A 37 -18.03 -2.94 -0.38
CA ALA A 37 -16.80 -2.71 0.38
C ALA A 37 -16.16 -4.00 0.92
N TYR A 38 -16.97 -4.98 1.29
CA TYR A 38 -16.50 -6.25 1.84
C TYR A 38 -16.46 -7.43 0.86
N LYS A 39 -16.80 -7.17 -0.43
CA LYS A 39 -16.57 -8.13 -1.52
C LYS A 39 -15.09 -8.17 -1.88
N ASP A 40 -14.58 -9.36 -2.21
CA ASP A 40 -13.17 -9.52 -2.58
C ASP A 40 -12.91 -9.09 -4.03
N GLN A 41 -13.07 -7.79 -4.29
CA GLN A 41 -12.87 -7.14 -5.58
C GLN A 41 -12.36 -5.70 -5.42
N PRO A 42 -11.68 -5.12 -6.42
CA PRO A 42 -11.32 -3.71 -6.42
C PRO A 42 -12.56 -2.82 -6.55
N ILE A 43 -12.49 -1.60 -5.99
CA ILE A 43 -13.59 -0.62 -6.04
C ILE A 43 -13.08 0.68 -6.68
N PRO A 44 -13.74 1.19 -7.74
CA PRO A 44 -13.39 2.49 -8.31
C PRO A 44 -13.57 3.63 -7.29
N ILE A 45 -12.55 4.50 -7.17
CA ILE A 45 -12.57 5.65 -6.25
C ILE A 45 -12.54 7.01 -6.99
N GLY A 46 -12.59 6.96 -8.32
CA GLY A 46 -12.50 8.13 -9.20
C GLY A 46 -11.09 8.34 -9.72
N PHE A 47 -10.93 9.27 -10.65
CA PHE A 47 -9.66 9.67 -11.24
C PHE A 47 -8.87 8.50 -11.88
N GLY A 48 -9.57 7.50 -12.43
CA GLY A 48 -8.94 6.29 -12.96
C GLY A 48 -8.35 5.35 -11.92
N GLN A 49 -8.52 5.64 -10.60
CA GLN A 49 -7.94 4.88 -9.50
C GLN A 49 -8.93 3.94 -8.83
N THR A 50 -8.40 2.93 -8.14
CA THR A 50 -9.18 1.95 -7.41
C THR A 50 -8.70 1.78 -5.97
N MET A 51 -9.62 1.48 -5.05
CA MET A 51 -9.28 0.86 -3.77
C MET A 51 -9.01 -0.62 -4.04
N SER A 52 -7.82 -1.09 -3.73
CA SER A 52 -7.38 -2.46 -4.02
C SER A 52 -8.31 -3.51 -3.40
N GLN A 53 -8.41 -4.66 -4.07
CA GLN A 53 -9.10 -5.86 -3.60
C GLN A 53 -8.64 -6.23 -2.18
N PRO A 54 -9.54 -6.67 -1.28
CA PRO A 54 -9.18 -7.08 0.07
C PRO A 54 -8.04 -8.09 0.16
N PHE A 55 -8.05 -9.13 -0.70
CA PHE A 55 -6.94 -10.09 -0.76
C PHE A 55 -5.61 -9.41 -1.09
N THR A 56 -5.59 -8.51 -2.07
CA THR A 56 -4.37 -7.78 -2.46
C THR A 56 -3.81 -6.97 -1.29
N VAL A 57 -4.68 -6.25 -0.55
CA VAL A 57 -4.29 -5.52 0.67
C VAL A 57 -3.72 -6.46 1.73
N ALA A 58 -4.39 -7.58 1.99
CA ALA A 58 -3.92 -8.57 2.97
C ALA A 58 -2.56 -9.14 2.58
N PHE A 59 -2.39 -9.52 1.32
CA PHE A 59 -1.20 -10.16 0.81
C PHE A 59 0.02 -9.22 0.81
N MET A 60 -0.13 -8.01 0.28
CA MET A 60 0.95 -7.01 0.30
C MET A 60 1.35 -6.65 1.73
N THR A 61 0.38 -6.48 2.63
CA THR A 61 0.65 -6.21 4.04
C THR A 61 1.37 -7.39 4.72
N HIS A 62 1.00 -8.62 4.38
CA HIS A 62 1.68 -9.84 4.87
C HIS A 62 3.14 -9.88 4.44
N LEU A 63 3.44 -9.54 3.18
CA LEU A 63 4.80 -9.54 2.63
C LEU A 63 5.73 -8.50 3.27
N LEU A 64 5.18 -7.43 3.88
CA LEU A 64 5.96 -6.44 4.62
C LEU A 64 6.55 -6.99 5.92
N ASP A 65 5.94 -8.03 6.48
CA ASP A 65 6.38 -8.71 7.72
C ASP A 65 6.61 -7.74 8.90
N LEU A 66 5.59 -6.92 9.19
CA LEU A 66 5.67 -5.87 10.21
C LEU A 66 5.60 -6.44 11.63
N SER A 67 6.45 -5.94 12.54
CA SER A 67 6.49 -6.30 13.96
C SER A 67 5.69 -5.35 14.87
N GLY A 68 5.55 -4.08 14.45
CA GLY A 68 4.79 -3.04 15.17
C GLY A 68 5.51 -1.71 15.34
N ASP A 69 6.83 -1.70 15.25
CA ASP A 69 7.66 -0.51 15.51
C ASP A 69 8.14 0.20 14.23
N GLU A 70 7.73 -0.30 13.07
CA GLU A 70 8.21 0.17 11.79
C GLU A 70 7.70 1.56 11.44
N LYS A 71 8.56 2.29 10.74
CA LYS A 71 8.25 3.46 9.93
C LYS A 71 8.10 3.03 8.48
N VAL A 72 6.87 3.09 7.97
CA VAL A 72 6.51 2.61 6.63
C VAL A 72 6.27 3.78 5.69
N LEU A 73 6.84 3.71 4.48
CA LEU A 73 6.45 4.56 3.35
C LEU A 73 5.43 3.81 2.49
N GLU A 74 4.29 4.42 2.26
CA GLU A 74 3.30 4.00 1.27
C GLU A 74 3.30 4.96 0.08
N VAL A 75 3.38 4.41 -1.12
CA VAL A 75 3.26 5.17 -2.37
C VAL A 75 1.97 4.75 -3.08
N GLY A 76 1.06 5.72 -3.24
CA GLY A 76 -0.30 5.51 -3.72
C GLY A 76 -1.32 5.41 -2.57
N THR A 77 -1.60 6.54 -1.90
CA THR A 77 -2.59 6.57 -0.80
C THR A 77 -3.99 6.13 -1.27
N GLY A 78 -4.39 6.57 -2.47
CA GLY A 78 -5.71 6.29 -3.03
C GLY A 78 -6.84 6.69 -2.10
N SER A 79 -7.63 5.72 -1.66
CA SER A 79 -8.71 5.92 -0.68
C SER A 79 -8.19 6.16 0.75
N GLY A 80 -6.96 5.73 1.07
CA GLY A 80 -6.39 5.68 2.42
C GLY A 80 -6.64 4.37 3.18
N TYR A 81 -7.28 3.37 2.56
CA TYR A 81 -7.60 2.12 3.24
C TYR A 81 -6.35 1.31 3.60
N GLN A 82 -5.40 1.17 2.67
CA GLN A 82 -4.13 0.48 2.92
C GLN A 82 -3.35 1.17 4.04
N ALA A 83 -3.24 2.52 4.02
CA ALA A 83 -2.62 3.29 5.11
C ALA A 83 -3.31 3.04 6.46
N ALA A 84 -4.66 2.97 6.47
CA ALA A 84 -5.42 2.70 7.69
C ALA A 84 -5.19 1.30 8.24
N VAL A 85 -5.04 0.28 7.38
CA VAL A 85 -4.68 -1.10 7.78
C VAL A 85 -3.27 -1.11 8.36
N LEU A 86 -2.29 -0.52 7.66
CA LEU A 86 -0.90 -0.40 8.12
C LEU A 86 -0.80 0.32 9.46
N SER A 87 -1.65 1.32 9.73
CA SER A 87 -1.69 2.05 11.00
C SER A 87 -1.95 1.19 12.24
N LYS A 88 -2.49 -0.02 12.05
CA LYS A 88 -2.75 -1.00 13.11
C LYS A 88 -1.59 -1.98 13.32
N LEU A 89 -0.58 -1.92 12.45
CA LEU A 89 0.52 -2.90 12.38
C LEU A 89 1.89 -2.28 12.49
N ALA A 90 2.01 -0.96 12.35
CA ALA A 90 3.27 -0.24 12.36
C ALA A 90 3.18 1.05 13.21
N LYS A 91 4.31 1.57 13.63
CA LYS A 91 4.43 2.77 14.47
C LYS A 91 4.02 4.05 13.73
N ALA A 92 4.46 4.19 12.48
CA ALA A 92 4.27 5.42 11.70
C ALA A 92 4.13 5.10 10.20
N ILE A 93 3.13 5.68 9.55
CA ILE A 93 2.87 5.54 8.12
C ILE A 93 3.01 6.89 7.46
N TYR A 94 3.87 6.98 6.46
CA TYR A 94 4.06 8.11 5.58
C TYR A 94 3.54 7.73 4.20
N SER A 95 2.47 8.36 3.75
CA SER A 95 1.77 7.99 2.52
C SER A 95 1.81 9.13 1.52
N ILE A 96 2.07 8.83 0.26
CA ILE A 96 2.17 9.82 -0.82
C ILE A 96 1.06 9.57 -1.84
N GLU A 97 0.40 10.66 -2.26
CA GLU A 97 -0.67 10.62 -3.26
C GLU A 97 -0.49 11.74 -4.28
N ILE A 98 -0.41 11.36 -5.54
CA ILE A 98 -0.24 12.34 -6.64
C ILE A 98 -1.54 13.06 -6.97
N VAL A 99 -2.71 12.41 -6.82
CA VAL A 99 -4.02 13.00 -7.12
C VAL A 99 -4.50 13.86 -5.96
N PRO A 100 -4.57 15.22 -6.11
CA PRO A 100 -4.88 16.13 -5.01
C PRO A 100 -6.22 15.82 -4.33
N GLN A 101 -7.24 15.46 -5.13
CA GLN A 101 -8.58 15.17 -4.64
C GLN A 101 -8.62 13.88 -3.80
N LEU A 102 -7.84 12.85 -4.17
CA LEU A 102 -7.71 11.61 -3.40
C LEU A 102 -6.93 11.87 -2.11
N SER A 103 -5.81 12.59 -2.18
CA SER A 103 -5.05 13.01 -1.01
C SER A 103 -5.94 13.71 0.03
N LYS A 104 -6.76 14.68 -0.42
CA LYS A 104 -7.71 15.41 0.45
C LYS A 104 -8.76 14.47 1.05
N LYS A 105 -9.36 13.60 0.23
CA LYS A 105 -10.37 12.63 0.70
C LYS A 105 -9.78 11.67 1.74
N ALA A 106 -8.62 11.08 1.46
CA ALA A 106 -7.95 10.16 2.37
C ALA A 106 -7.64 10.83 3.73
N LYS A 107 -7.08 12.06 3.73
CA LYS A 107 -6.85 12.84 4.96
C LYS A 107 -8.13 13.02 5.78
N ASN A 108 -9.26 13.32 5.12
CA ASN A 108 -10.53 13.53 5.79
C ASN A 108 -11.07 12.24 6.44
N VAL A 109 -11.01 11.11 5.73
CA VAL A 109 -11.46 9.80 6.27
C VAL A 109 -10.57 9.37 7.43
N LEU A 110 -9.25 9.46 7.29
CA LEU A 110 -8.30 9.12 8.35
C LEU A 110 -8.53 9.98 9.61
N LYS A 111 -8.78 11.28 9.44
CA LYS A 111 -9.13 12.19 10.54
C LYS A 111 -10.47 11.81 11.19
N LYS A 112 -11.52 11.54 10.40
CA LYS A 112 -12.84 11.07 10.87
C LYS A 112 -12.70 9.83 11.74
N LEU A 113 -11.86 8.87 11.32
CA LEU A 113 -11.59 7.61 12.02
C LEU A 113 -10.56 7.76 13.16
N LYS A 114 -10.12 8.98 13.47
CA LYS A 114 -9.17 9.29 14.54
C LYS A 114 -7.84 8.51 14.44
N ILE A 115 -7.39 8.22 13.21
CA ILE A 115 -6.10 7.56 12.95
C ILE A 115 -5.01 8.63 13.03
N LYS A 116 -4.11 8.52 14.00
CA LYS A 116 -3.14 9.59 14.36
C LYS A 116 -1.72 9.34 13.86
N ASN A 117 -1.39 8.11 13.47
CA ASN A 117 -0.05 7.69 13.05
C ASN A 117 0.08 7.53 11.53
N VAL A 118 -0.77 8.22 10.76
CA VAL A 118 -0.70 8.29 9.31
C VAL A 118 -0.59 9.74 8.87
N TRP A 119 0.45 10.03 8.09
CA TRP A 119 0.66 11.34 7.45
C TRP A 119 0.56 11.17 5.94
N VAL A 120 -0.25 12.00 5.29
CA VAL A 120 -0.44 11.97 3.84
C VAL A 120 0.15 13.23 3.23
N LYS A 121 1.11 13.05 2.30
CA LYS A 121 1.71 14.12 1.47
C LYS A 121 1.11 14.04 0.08
N GLN A 122 0.74 15.20 -0.49
CA GLN A 122 0.45 15.31 -1.92
C GLN A 122 1.76 15.48 -2.68
N GLY A 123 1.94 14.73 -3.76
CA GLY A 123 3.11 14.80 -4.62
C GLY A 123 3.37 13.52 -5.37
N SER A 124 4.38 13.51 -6.22
CA SER A 124 4.80 12.32 -6.93
C SER A 124 5.47 11.31 -5.99
N GLY A 125 5.09 10.05 -6.17
CA GLY A 125 5.60 8.93 -5.37
C GLY A 125 7.02 8.50 -5.76
N GLU A 126 7.50 8.83 -6.95
CA GLU A 126 8.84 8.47 -7.45
C GLU A 126 9.97 9.04 -6.57
N TRP A 127 9.76 10.24 -5.99
CA TRP A 127 10.72 10.90 -5.11
C TRP A 127 10.73 10.38 -3.68
N GLY A 128 9.74 9.56 -3.31
CA GLY A 128 9.57 9.16 -1.93
C GLY A 128 9.31 10.33 -0.98
N TRP A 129 9.78 10.16 0.28
CA TRP A 129 9.65 11.22 1.30
C TRP A 129 10.99 11.42 2.02
N LYS A 130 11.91 12.14 1.37
CA LYS A 130 13.33 12.30 1.81
C LYS A 130 13.44 12.82 3.24
N GLU A 131 12.61 13.80 3.64
CA GLU A 131 12.65 14.40 4.98
C GLU A 131 12.19 13.44 6.10
N LYS A 132 11.61 12.33 5.72
CA LYS A 132 11.15 11.27 6.63
C LYS A 132 11.94 9.98 6.50
N ALA A 133 12.84 9.88 5.54
CA ALA A 133 13.72 8.73 5.39
C ALA A 133 14.72 8.61 6.58
N PRO A 134 15.34 7.44 6.77
CA PRO A 134 15.07 6.17 6.09
C PRO A 134 13.84 5.45 6.66
N PHE A 135 13.27 4.53 5.87
CA PHE A 135 12.09 3.73 6.21
C PHE A 135 12.46 2.29 6.53
N ASP A 136 11.68 1.67 7.42
CA ASP A 136 11.80 0.26 7.75
C ASP A 136 11.10 -0.64 6.72
N SER A 137 10.08 -0.12 6.05
CA SER A 137 9.43 -0.81 4.94
C SER A 137 8.87 0.20 3.95
N VAL A 138 8.81 -0.21 2.67
CA VAL A 138 8.19 0.55 1.59
C VAL A 138 7.14 -0.32 0.92
N ILE A 139 5.96 0.23 0.65
CA ILE A 139 4.90 -0.41 -0.12
C ILE A 139 4.46 0.50 -1.26
N VAL A 140 4.42 -0.02 -2.48
CA VAL A 140 3.90 0.71 -3.64
C VAL A 140 2.62 0.03 -4.10
N THR A 141 1.52 0.77 -4.08
CA THR A 141 0.17 0.26 -4.38
C THR A 141 -0.29 0.56 -5.81
N ALA A 142 0.63 0.94 -6.67
CA ALA A 142 0.45 1.13 -8.12
C ALA A 142 1.45 0.26 -8.90
N GLY A 143 1.11 -0.06 -10.15
CA GLY A 143 1.95 -0.92 -10.99
C GLY A 143 3.15 -0.21 -11.56
N LEU A 144 4.35 -0.60 -11.17
CA LEU A 144 5.63 -0.08 -11.63
C LEU A 144 6.16 -0.88 -12.82
N ASP A 145 6.84 -0.24 -13.77
CA ASP A 145 7.69 -0.96 -14.72
C ASP A 145 9.02 -1.34 -14.06
N GLU A 146 9.59 -0.43 -13.29
CA GLU A 146 10.75 -0.66 -12.42
C GLU A 146 10.62 0.20 -11.14
N VAL A 147 11.36 -0.14 -10.11
CA VAL A 147 11.32 0.61 -8.84
C VAL A 147 12.20 1.84 -8.95
N PRO A 148 11.67 3.06 -8.69
CA PRO A 148 12.48 4.27 -8.63
C PRO A 148 13.64 4.14 -7.63
N GLY A 149 14.83 4.57 -8.06
CA GLY A 149 16.04 4.49 -7.23
C GLY A 149 15.89 5.20 -5.88
N GLU A 150 15.18 6.31 -5.86
CA GLU A 150 14.90 7.10 -4.66
C GLU A 150 14.15 6.30 -3.58
N LEU A 151 13.27 5.38 -3.97
CA LEU A 151 12.57 4.51 -3.02
C LEU A 151 13.51 3.43 -2.44
N LEU A 152 14.42 2.93 -3.28
CA LEU A 152 15.44 1.96 -2.87
C LEU A 152 16.46 2.61 -1.92
N ASP A 153 16.85 3.86 -2.18
CA ASP A 153 17.80 4.60 -1.35
C ASP A 153 17.21 4.90 0.04
N GLN A 154 15.93 5.23 0.10
CA GLN A 154 15.22 5.54 1.33
C GLN A 154 14.86 4.31 2.18
N LEU A 155 15.06 3.09 1.68
CA LEU A 155 14.87 1.85 2.42
C LEU A 155 16.12 1.52 3.25
N LYS A 156 15.96 1.18 4.52
CA LYS A 156 17.06 0.70 5.38
C LYS A 156 17.59 -0.65 4.91
N VAL A 157 18.84 -0.93 5.24
CA VAL A 157 19.46 -2.25 5.03
C VAL A 157 18.73 -3.32 5.84
N ASN A 158 18.61 -4.54 5.30
CA ASN A 158 17.86 -5.68 5.81
C ASN A 158 16.34 -5.41 5.98
N ARG A 159 15.80 -4.48 5.18
CA ARG A 159 14.39 -4.12 5.19
C ARG A 159 13.74 -4.35 3.82
N VAL A 160 12.41 -4.26 3.79
CA VAL A 160 11.57 -4.79 2.71
C VAL A 160 10.89 -3.69 1.92
N LEU A 161 10.91 -3.82 0.59
CA LEU A 161 10.01 -3.11 -0.32
C LEU A 161 9.08 -4.12 -0.99
N VAL A 162 7.77 -3.83 -1.01
CA VAL A 162 6.75 -4.62 -1.70
C VAL A 162 6.10 -3.77 -2.77
N ALA A 163 6.12 -4.26 -4.01
CA ALA A 163 5.52 -3.58 -5.16
C ALA A 163 5.09 -4.56 -6.26
N PRO A 164 4.06 -4.25 -7.04
CA PRO A 164 3.75 -4.94 -8.29
C PRO A 164 4.64 -4.38 -9.40
N ILE A 165 5.55 -5.20 -9.94
CA ILE A 165 6.60 -4.78 -10.90
C ILE A 165 6.49 -5.58 -12.19
N GLY A 166 6.69 -4.93 -13.33
CA GLY A 166 6.75 -5.57 -14.66
C GLY A 166 6.20 -4.66 -15.75
N LYS A 167 6.46 -4.99 -16.99
CA LYS A 167 5.99 -4.22 -18.16
C LYS A 167 4.52 -4.51 -18.49
N GLY A 168 3.81 -3.50 -18.94
CA GLY A 168 2.41 -3.62 -19.37
C GLY A 168 1.43 -3.82 -18.21
N ALA A 169 0.28 -4.46 -18.48
CA ALA A 169 -0.83 -4.60 -17.53
C ALA A 169 -0.60 -5.68 -16.46
N ASN A 170 0.24 -6.68 -16.77
CA ASN A 170 0.53 -7.80 -15.86
C ASN A 170 1.74 -7.44 -15.00
N LYS A 171 1.51 -7.26 -13.72
CA LYS A 171 2.54 -6.91 -12.74
C LYS A 171 2.82 -8.10 -11.82
N GLU A 172 4.08 -8.44 -11.65
CA GLU A 172 4.50 -9.47 -10.70
C GLU A 172 4.57 -8.89 -9.30
N MET A 173 3.81 -9.44 -8.35
CA MET A 173 3.96 -9.03 -6.95
C MET A 173 5.37 -9.38 -6.48
N THR A 174 6.15 -8.37 -6.16
CA THR A 174 7.57 -8.48 -5.85
C THR A 174 7.86 -7.98 -4.45
N ARG A 175 8.68 -8.76 -3.74
CA ARG A 175 9.28 -8.38 -2.46
C ARG A 175 10.78 -8.26 -2.66
N LEU A 176 11.31 -7.05 -2.45
CA LEU A 176 12.75 -6.77 -2.48
C LEU A 176 13.25 -6.63 -1.04
N ILE A 177 14.37 -7.27 -0.72
CA ILE A 177 15.06 -7.09 0.56
C ILE A 177 16.39 -6.42 0.27
N LYS A 178 16.59 -5.21 0.80
CA LYS A 178 17.86 -4.50 0.69
C LYS A 178 18.90 -5.16 1.57
N ARG A 179 20.00 -5.62 0.98
CA ARG A 179 21.13 -6.21 1.69
C ARG A 179 22.26 -5.20 1.81
N GLU A 180 23.27 -5.52 2.61
CA GLU A 180 24.51 -4.74 2.66
C GLU A 180 25.16 -4.63 1.27
N GLY A 181 25.87 -3.52 1.02
CA GLY A 181 26.45 -3.24 -0.29
C GLY A 181 25.45 -2.81 -1.36
N GLY A 182 24.19 -2.52 -1.01
CA GLY A 182 23.17 -2.05 -1.96
C GLY A 182 22.59 -3.13 -2.88
N VAL A 183 22.85 -4.40 -2.59
CA VAL A 183 22.27 -5.54 -3.32
C VAL A 183 20.84 -5.77 -2.88
N PHE A 184 19.98 -6.19 -3.82
CA PHE A 184 18.58 -6.54 -3.53
C PHE A 184 18.31 -8.02 -3.79
N GLU A 185 17.84 -8.71 -2.76
CA GLU A 185 17.25 -10.03 -2.89
C GLU A 185 15.82 -9.89 -3.37
N LYS A 186 15.47 -10.54 -4.49
CA LYS A 186 14.16 -10.44 -5.12
C LYS A 186 13.39 -11.75 -4.97
N ASN A 187 12.15 -11.67 -4.46
CA ASN A 187 11.19 -12.76 -4.42
C ASN A 187 9.92 -12.34 -5.15
N THR A 188 9.33 -13.22 -5.96
CA THR A 188 8.11 -12.95 -6.74
C THR A 188 6.99 -13.92 -6.36
N TYR A 189 5.71 -13.44 -6.44
CA TYR A 189 4.55 -14.12 -5.88
C TYR A 189 3.35 -14.15 -6.83
N GLY A 190 3.60 -14.23 -8.13
CA GLY A 190 2.57 -14.31 -9.14
C GLY A 190 2.07 -12.95 -9.64
N VAL A 191 1.12 -13.01 -10.58
CA VAL A 191 0.66 -11.87 -11.36
C VAL A 191 -0.55 -11.21 -10.72
N PHE A 192 -0.51 -9.89 -10.64
CA PHE A 192 -1.57 -9.03 -10.13
C PHE A 192 -1.87 -7.91 -11.13
N HIS A 193 -3.10 -7.39 -11.08
CA HIS A 193 -3.51 -6.24 -11.89
C HIS A 193 -3.58 -5.00 -11.02
N PHE A 194 -2.86 -3.97 -11.45
CA PHE A 194 -2.84 -2.67 -10.78
C PHE A 194 -3.07 -1.55 -11.77
N VAL A 195 -3.60 -0.43 -11.27
CA VAL A 195 -3.55 0.84 -12.00
C VAL A 195 -2.09 1.23 -12.22
N PRO A 196 -1.75 1.85 -13.38
CA PRO A 196 -0.39 2.30 -13.62
C PRO A 196 0.10 3.29 -12.56
N PHE A 197 1.37 3.22 -12.24
CA PHE A 197 2.05 4.28 -11.49
C PHE A 197 2.06 5.55 -12.34
N VAL A 198 1.67 6.66 -11.72
CA VAL A 198 1.63 7.98 -12.37
C VAL A 198 2.82 8.78 -11.87
N GLU A 199 3.67 9.21 -12.80
CA GLU A 199 4.79 10.12 -12.55
C GLU A 199 4.35 11.57 -12.81
N GLU A 200 5.05 12.52 -12.21
CA GLU A 200 4.87 13.93 -12.60
C GLU A 200 5.36 14.10 -14.05
N SER A 201 4.45 14.56 -14.93
CA SER A 201 4.87 14.99 -16.26
C SER A 201 5.78 16.20 -16.14
N ASN A 202 7.01 16.09 -16.63
CA ASN A 202 7.94 17.19 -16.78
C ASN A 202 7.36 18.30 -17.68
#